data_ac6b80c4289561b1672ee7562eeb8a52
#
_entry.id   ac6b80c4289561b1672ee7562eeb8a52
#
_cell.length_a   1.000
_cell.length_b   1.000
_cell.length_c   1.000
_cell.angle_alpha   90.00
_cell.angle_beta   90.00
_cell.angle_gamma   90.00
#
_symmetry.space_group_name_H-M   'P 1'
#
loop_
_entity.id
_entity.type
_entity.pdbx_description
1 polymer ?
#
loop_
_entity_poly.entity_id
_entity_poly.type
_entity_poly.pdbx_seq_one_letter_code
_entity_poly.pdbx_strand_id
1 'polypeptide(L)'
;MGVLIVCESSFGNTRHVAEAIGAGLAKKGHHFELYPVEKAPREIPDDVTLLLVGTPTHNMAMTTAETRARAVAEGAPSSPSIGIHEWIDQVTPKRTLLVRTFDTRTTGRFLPSAARDATRALKSNGFHGAKTGESFQVDPRTSALADGELQRAHEWGMSLADLDAVME
;
A
#
# COMPACT_ATOMS: atom_id res chain seq x y z
N MET A 1 9.27 -16.25 3.86
CA MET A 1 8.03 -15.46 3.98
C MET A 1 7.48 -15.21 2.58
N GLY A 2 6.20 -15.54 2.34
CA GLY A 2 5.47 -15.10 1.17
C GLY A 2 4.86 -13.74 1.45
N VAL A 3 5.06 -12.79 0.55
CA VAL A 3 4.56 -11.42 0.69
C VAL A 3 3.61 -11.10 -0.44
N LEU A 4 2.43 -10.61 -0.11
CA LEU A 4 1.49 -10.06 -1.07
C LEU A 4 1.45 -8.54 -0.93
N ILE A 5 1.67 -7.84 -2.03
CA ILE A 5 1.56 -6.38 -2.10
C ILE A 5 0.37 -6.04 -3.00
N VAL A 6 -0.59 -5.34 -2.46
CA VAL A 6 -1.75 -4.83 -3.21
C VAL A 6 -1.67 -3.30 -3.22
N CYS A 7 -1.68 -2.69 -4.38
CA CYS A 7 -1.59 -1.25 -4.47
C CYS A 7 -2.58 -0.62 -5.44
N GLU A 8 -3.07 0.53 -5.07
CA GLU A 8 -3.79 1.46 -5.93
C GLU A 8 -2.85 2.58 -6.35
N SER A 9 -2.82 2.92 -7.63
CA SER A 9 -1.97 3.99 -8.14
C SER A 9 -2.61 4.65 -9.35
N SER A 10 -2.78 5.96 -9.30
CA SER A 10 -3.31 6.76 -10.42
C SER A 10 -2.19 7.41 -11.24
N PHE A 11 -1.21 8.01 -10.58
CA PHE A 11 -0.08 8.70 -11.22
C PHE A 11 1.21 7.86 -11.26
N GLY A 12 1.21 6.66 -10.71
CA GLY A 12 2.35 5.74 -10.69
C GLY A 12 3.22 5.81 -9.42
N ASN A 13 3.08 6.81 -8.58
CA ASN A 13 3.93 6.99 -7.39
C ASN A 13 3.79 5.85 -6.39
N THR A 14 2.56 5.46 -6.03
CA THR A 14 2.30 4.36 -5.09
C THR A 14 2.83 3.04 -5.63
N ARG A 15 2.73 2.81 -6.93
CA ARG A 15 3.28 1.62 -7.58
C ARG A 15 4.80 1.60 -7.52
N HIS A 16 5.48 2.71 -7.82
CA HIS A 16 6.93 2.79 -7.72
C HIS A 16 7.43 2.53 -6.29
N VAL A 17 6.71 3.04 -5.29
CA VAL A 17 6.98 2.73 -3.88
C VAL A 17 6.81 1.24 -3.61
N ALA A 18 5.71 0.63 -4.06
CA ALA A 18 5.45 -0.80 -3.89
C ALA A 18 6.55 -1.67 -4.52
N GLU A 19 7.02 -1.31 -5.72
CA GLU A 19 8.12 -1.98 -6.41
C GLU A 19 9.44 -1.87 -5.62
N ALA A 20 9.74 -0.70 -5.07
CA ALA A 20 10.94 -0.48 -4.26
C ALA A 20 10.90 -1.27 -2.94
N ILE A 21 9.74 -1.33 -2.28
CA ILE A 21 9.52 -2.17 -1.09
C ILE A 21 9.77 -3.64 -1.42
N GLY A 22 9.16 -4.12 -2.52
CA GLY A 22 9.34 -5.49 -3.01
C GLY A 22 10.80 -5.84 -3.30
N ALA A 23 11.54 -4.92 -3.92
CA ALA A 23 12.97 -5.07 -4.15
C ALA A 23 13.78 -5.18 -2.84
N GLY A 24 13.40 -4.42 -1.81
CA GLY A 24 13.99 -4.52 -0.47
C GLY A 24 13.75 -5.89 0.18
N LEU A 25 12.53 -6.41 0.09
CA LEU A 25 12.16 -7.74 0.55
C LEU A 25 12.94 -8.83 -0.20
N ALA A 26 13.02 -8.74 -1.51
CA ALA A 26 13.74 -9.69 -2.36
C ALA A 26 15.25 -9.71 -2.04
N LYS A 27 15.85 -8.55 -1.73
CA LYS A 27 17.25 -8.47 -1.29
C LYS A 27 17.52 -9.24 0.00
N LYS A 28 16.51 -9.41 0.84
CA LYS A 28 16.55 -10.23 2.06
C LYS A 28 16.13 -11.68 1.83
N GLY A 29 15.92 -12.10 0.60
CA GLY A 29 15.57 -13.47 0.23
C GLY A 29 14.09 -13.82 0.32
N HIS A 30 13.21 -12.85 0.45
CA HIS A 30 11.76 -13.07 0.48
C HIS A 30 11.14 -12.98 -0.90
N HIS A 31 10.19 -13.86 -1.17
CA HIS A 31 9.39 -13.81 -2.39
C HIS A 31 8.20 -12.87 -2.19
N PHE A 32 7.90 -12.05 -3.19
CA PHE A 32 6.72 -11.19 -3.18
C PHE A 32 5.97 -11.23 -4.50
N GLU A 33 4.67 -11.03 -4.41
CA GLU A 33 3.79 -10.77 -5.56
C GLU A 33 3.18 -9.38 -5.41
N LEU A 34 3.17 -8.62 -6.49
CA LEU A 34 2.60 -7.27 -6.54
C LEU A 34 1.42 -7.23 -7.50
N TYR A 35 0.26 -6.86 -6.99
CA TYR A 35 -0.95 -6.71 -7.78
C TYR A 35 -1.49 -5.28 -7.73
N PRO A 36 -1.87 -4.72 -8.89
CA PRO A 36 -2.78 -3.59 -8.90
C PRO A 36 -4.12 -4.02 -8.29
N VAL A 37 -4.78 -3.12 -7.59
CA VAL A 37 -5.96 -3.43 -6.76
C VAL A 37 -7.06 -4.16 -7.53
N GLU A 38 -7.27 -3.83 -8.81
CA GLU A 38 -8.31 -4.44 -9.66
C GLU A 38 -8.06 -5.94 -9.94
N LYS A 39 -6.80 -6.35 -9.89
CA LYS A 39 -6.37 -7.73 -10.14
C LYS A 39 -6.01 -8.49 -8.87
N ALA A 40 -6.08 -7.83 -7.72
CA ALA A 40 -5.70 -8.43 -6.46
C ALA A 40 -6.67 -9.55 -6.05
N PRO A 41 -6.15 -10.65 -5.48
CA PRO A 41 -6.99 -11.76 -5.03
C PRO A 41 -7.94 -11.32 -3.90
N ARG A 42 -9.11 -11.93 -3.82
CA ARG A 42 -10.08 -11.75 -2.73
C ARG A 42 -9.86 -12.76 -1.60
N GLU A 43 -9.12 -13.82 -1.89
CA GLU A 43 -8.65 -14.80 -0.91
C GLU A 43 -7.12 -14.73 -0.85
N ILE A 44 -6.59 -14.50 0.33
CA ILE A 44 -5.13 -14.41 0.52
C ILE A 44 -4.54 -15.82 0.47
N PRO A 45 -3.57 -16.10 -0.43
CA PRO A 45 -2.91 -17.40 -0.52
C PRO A 45 -2.34 -17.87 0.83
N ASP A 46 -2.33 -19.19 1.04
CA ASP A 46 -1.95 -19.78 2.34
C ASP A 46 -0.48 -19.60 2.70
N ASP A 47 0.38 -19.49 1.71
CA ASP A 47 1.81 -19.25 1.86
C ASP A 47 2.16 -17.78 2.16
N VAL A 48 1.18 -16.86 2.03
CA VAL A 48 1.36 -15.45 2.36
C VAL A 48 1.27 -15.25 3.87
N THR A 49 2.32 -14.69 4.44
CA THR A 49 2.43 -14.35 5.86
C THR A 49 2.48 -12.84 6.11
N LEU A 50 2.78 -12.05 5.09
CA LEU A 50 2.75 -10.58 5.14
C LEU A 50 1.91 -10.00 3.98
N LEU A 51 0.93 -9.19 4.32
CA LEU A 51 0.16 -8.38 3.38
C LEU A 51 0.57 -6.92 3.50
N LEU A 52 0.95 -6.32 2.38
CA LEU A 52 1.20 -4.89 2.26
C LEU A 52 0.09 -4.25 1.42
N VAL A 53 -0.50 -3.18 1.93
CA VAL A 53 -1.58 -2.47 1.25
C VAL A 53 -1.18 -1.02 1.04
N GLY A 54 -1.03 -0.63 -0.22
CA GLY A 54 -0.61 0.70 -0.63
C GLY A 54 -1.70 1.49 -1.34
N THR A 55 -1.86 2.75 -0.95
CA THR A 55 -2.90 3.62 -1.52
C THR A 55 -2.43 5.07 -1.61
N PRO A 56 -2.82 5.82 -2.64
CA PRO A 56 -2.58 7.26 -2.66
C PRO A 56 -3.50 7.95 -1.66
N THR A 57 -3.02 9.05 -1.07
CA THR A 57 -3.86 9.91 -0.23
C THR A 57 -4.53 10.98 -1.09
N HIS A 58 -5.84 10.91 -1.20
CA HIS A 58 -6.69 11.93 -1.79
C HIS A 58 -7.52 12.59 -0.69
N ASN A 59 -7.45 13.93 -0.58
CA ASN A 59 -8.16 14.67 0.47
C ASN A 59 -7.95 14.10 1.87
N MET A 60 -6.71 13.74 2.20
CA MET A 60 -6.30 13.15 3.50
C MET A 60 -6.94 11.79 3.82
N ALA A 61 -7.43 11.06 2.83
CA ALA A 61 -8.10 9.78 2.98
C ALA A 61 -7.80 8.83 1.81
N MET A 62 -8.29 7.59 1.88
CA MET A 62 -8.32 6.69 0.74
C MET A 62 -9.17 7.27 -0.39
N THR A 63 -8.92 6.82 -1.61
CA THR A 63 -9.67 7.27 -2.78
C THR A 63 -11.14 6.83 -2.74
N THR A 64 -11.98 7.63 -3.37
CA THR A 64 -13.35 7.30 -3.73
C THR A 64 -13.48 7.29 -5.25
N ALA A 65 -14.58 6.75 -5.77
CA ALA A 65 -14.85 6.80 -7.21
C ALA A 65 -14.80 8.25 -7.75
N GLU A 66 -15.31 9.20 -6.98
CA GLU A 66 -15.28 10.63 -7.34
C GLU A 66 -13.85 11.19 -7.37
N THR A 67 -13.02 10.91 -6.35
CA THR A 67 -11.65 11.43 -6.32
C THR A 67 -10.77 10.76 -7.38
N ARG A 68 -11.03 9.51 -7.73
CA ARG A 68 -10.37 8.82 -8.85
C ARG A 68 -10.74 9.44 -10.20
N ALA A 69 -12.02 9.76 -10.41
CA ALA A 69 -12.48 10.44 -11.63
C ALA A 69 -11.85 11.84 -11.75
N ARG A 70 -11.72 12.56 -10.64
CA ARG A 70 -11.03 13.87 -10.61
C ARG A 70 -9.55 13.72 -10.97
N ALA A 71 -8.86 12.71 -10.45
CA ALA A 71 -7.46 12.45 -10.79
C ALA A 71 -7.28 12.22 -12.30
N VAL A 72 -8.20 11.51 -12.96
CA VAL A 72 -8.19 11.34 -14.43
C VAL A 72 -8.37 12.67 -15.14
N ALA A 73 -9.31 13.50 -14.69
CA ALA A 73 -9.51 14.84 -15.26
C ALA A 73 -8.27 15.74 -15.09
N GLU A 74 -7.47 15.51 -14.07
CA GLU A 74 -6.19 16.19 -13.82
C GLU A 74 -4.99 15.53 -14.52
N GLY A 75 -5.24 14.54 -15.37
CA GLY A 75 -4.22 13.92 -16.22
C GLY A 75 -3.62 12.61 -15.72
N ALA A 76 -4.23 11.95 -14.73
CA ALA A 76 -3.78 10.62 -14.31
C ALA A 76 -3.87 9.63 -15.48
N PRO A 77 -2.80 8.85 -15.76
CA PRO A 77 -2.77 7.93 -16.90
C PRO A 77 -3.65 6.69 -16.71
N SER A 78 -4.09 6.41 -15.49
CA SER A 78 -4.97 5.29 -15.17
C SER A 78 -6.03 5.66 -14.15
N SER A 79 -7.19 5.02 -14.26
CA SER A 79 -8.24 5.07 -13.26
C SER A 79 -8.63 3.64 -12.91
N PRO A 80 -8.21 3.13 -11.74
CA PRO A 80 -8.68 1.85 -11.28
C PRO A 80 -10.21 1.82 -11.20
N SER A 81 -10.83 0.73 -11.65
CA SER A 81 -12.28 0.55 -11.57
C SER A 81 -12.76 0.44 -10.13
N ILE A 82 -11.89 -0.07 -9.26
CA ILE A 82 -12.06 -0.10 -7.81
C ILE A 82 -10.81 0.45 -7.12
N GLY A 83 -10.97 0.96 -5.91
CA GLY A 83 -9.85 1.36 -5.06
C GLY A 83 -9.60 0.37 -3.92
N ILE A 84 -8.62 0.69 -3.09
CA ILE A 84 -8.28 -0.11 -1.91
C ILE A 84 -9.48 -0.25 -0.95
N HIS A 85 -10.29 0.80 -0.81
CA HIS A 85 -11.46 0.77 0.07
C HIS A 85 -12.43 -0.36 -0.36
N GLU A 86 -12.79 -0.39 -1.63
CA GLU A 86 -13.71 -1.41 -2.17
C GLU A 86 -13.09 -2.81 -2.14
N TRP A 87 -11.78 -2.93 -2.34
CA TRP A 87 -11.08 -4.21 -2.23
C TRP A 87 -11.08 -4.73 -0.79
N ILE A 88 -10.85 -3.86 0.21
CA ILE A 88 -10.90 -4.24 1.63
C ILE A 88 -12.27 -4.81 1.99
N ASP A 89 -13.36 -4.23 1.47
CA ASP A 89 -14.72 -4.71 1.73
C ASP A 89 -14.99 -6.13 1.16
N GLN A 90 -14.18 -6.58 0.21
CA GLN A 90 -14.38 -7.84 -0.53
C GLN A 90 -13.38 -8.93 -0.16
N VAL A 91 -12.23 -8.58 0.42
CA VAL A 91 -11.20 -9.55 0.75
C VAL A 91 -11.55 -10.33 2.01
N THR A 92 -11.34 -11.65 1.96
CA THR A 92 -11.57 -12.53 3.12
C THR A 92 -10.45 -12.36 4.15
N PRO A 93 -10.77 -12.05 5.42
CA PRO A 93 -9.76 -11.85 6.45
C PRO A 93 -9.06 -13.16 6.84
N LYS A 94 -7.76 -13.06 7.13
CA LYS A 94 -6.92 -14.15 7.61
C LYS A 94 -6.29 -13.74 8.96
N ARG A 95 -6.58 -14.48 10.03
CA ARG A 95 -6.28 -14.08 11.41
C ARG A 95 -4.77 -14.00 11.74
N THR A 96 -3.98 -14.89 11.15
CA THR A 96 -2.53 -15.00 11.43
C THR A 96 -1.66 -14.13 10.53
N LEU A 97 -2.28 -13.32 9.67
CA LEU A 97 -1.60 -12.51 8.69
C LEU A 97 -1.04 -11.24 9.31
N LEU A 98 0.24 -10.98 9.10
CA LEU A 98 0.81 -9.65 9.34
C LEU A 98 0.34 -8.70 8.25
N VAL A 99 -0.15 -7.53 8.64
CA VAL A 99 -0.61 -6.53 7.67
C VAL A 99 0.05 -5.19 7.97
N ARG A 100 0.59 -4.55 6.93
CA ARG A 100 1.09 -3.18 6.98
C ARG A 100 0.49 -2.37 5.86
N THR A 101 0.13 -1.15 6.14
CA THR A 101 -0.36 -0.20 5.14
C THR A 101 0.71 0.84 4.84
N PHE A 102 0.70 1.41 3.65
CA PHE A 102 1.52 2.55 3.28
C PHE A 102 0.76 3.46 2.33
N ASP A 103 1.18 4.70 2.23
CA ASP A 103 0.59 5.63 1.28
C ASP A 103 1.64 6.54 0.62
N THR A 104 1.20 7.20 -0.43
CA THR A 104 1.89 8.35 -1.02
C THR A 104 1.03 9.58 -0.84
N ARG A 105 1.64 10.72 -0.50
CA ARG A 105 0.90 11.96 -0.22
C ARG A 105 1.73 13.21 -0.40
N THR A 106 1.05 14.31 -0.70
CA THR A 106 1.64 15.65 -0.79
C THR A 106 1.57 16.43 0.51
N THR A 107 0.83 15.94 1.51
CA THR A 107 0.58 16.62 2.79
C THR A 107 1.57 16.20 3.87
N GLY A 108 1.70 17.02 4.91
CA GLY A 108 2.65 16.78 6.01
C GLY A 108 2.38 15.47 6.79
N ARG A 109 3.45 14.93 7.38
CA ARG A 109 3.48 13.63 8.07
C ARG A 109 2.45 13.44 9.17
N PHE A 110 2.05 14.51 9.82
CA PHE A 110 1.17 14.47 11.00
C PHE A 110 -0.31 14.62 10.66
N LEU A 111 -0.63 14.86 9.39
CA LEU A 111 -2.01 14.96 8.92
C LEU A 111 -2.61 13.56 8.67
N PRO A 112 -3.94 13.41 8.71
CA PRO A 112 -4.60 12.16 8.34
C PRO A 112 -4.12 11.64 6.99
N SER A 113 -4.03 10.33 6.85
CA SER A 113 -3.50 9.70 5.65
C SER A 113 -4.32 8.49 5.25
N ALA A 114 -4.26 8.15 3.97
CA ALA A 114 -4.91 6.97 3.42
C ALA A 114 -4.41 5.67 4.06
N ALA A 115 -3.14 5.59 4.46
CA ALA A 115 -2.60 4.43 5.16
C ALA A 115 -3.29 4.17 6.51
N ARG A 116 -3.57 5.23 7.28
CA ARG A 116 -4.31 5.14 8.55
C ARG A 116 -5.76 4.72 8.32
N ASP A 117 -6.38 5.27 7.29
CA ASP A 117 -7.73 4.93 6.88
C ASP A 117 -7.82 3.46 6.47
N ALA A 118 -6.90 2.98 5.65
CA ALA A 118 -6.81 1.59 5.22
C ALA A 118 -6.59 0.65 6.42
N THR A 119 -5.73 1.03 7.38
CA THR A 119 -5.54 0.26 8.62
C THR A 119 -6.83 0.10 9.40
N ARG A 120 -7.60 1.18 9.53
CA ARG A 120 -8.88 1.17 10.25
C ARG A 120 -9.90 0.28 9.54
N ALA A 121 -10.01 0.41 8.22
CA ALA A 121 -10.91 -0.39 7.40
C ALA A 121 -10.55 -1.89 7.46
N LEU A 122 -9.26 -2.23 7.35
CA LEU A 122 -8.77 -3.60 7.47
C LEU A 122 -9.11 -4.20 8.85
N LYS A 123 -8.91 -3.47 9.94
CA LYS A 123 -9.29 -3.93 11.28
C LYS A 123 -10.78 -4.17 11.39
N SER A 124 -11.61 -3.30 10.84
CA SER A 124 -13.08 -3.45 10.83
C SER A 124 -13.52 -4.66 10.01
N ASN A 125 -12.77 -5.04 8.98
CA ASN A 125 -13.01 -6.24 8.17
C ASN A 125 -12.37 -7.52 8.74
N GLY A 126 -11.79 -7.48 9.95
CA GLY A 126 -11.30 -8.68 10.65
C GLY A 126 -9.78 -8.90 10.57
N PHE A 127 -9.02 -8.03 9.92
CA PHE A 127 -7.55 -8.06 9.95
C PHE A 127 -7.02 -7.38 11.22
N HIS A 128 -7.22 -8.00 12.38
CA HIS A 128 -6.93 -7.38 13.68
C HIS A 128 -5.45 -7.04 13.89
N GLY A 129 -4.55 -7.74 13.19
CA GLY A 129 -3.11 -7.49 13.21
C GLY A 129 -2.63 -6.35 12.31
N ALA A 130 -3.54 -5.65 11.62
CA ALA A 130 -3.18 -4.56 10.73
C ALA A 130 -2.56 -3.38 11.51
N LYS A 131 -1.44 -2.87 10.99
CA LYS A 131 -0.75 -1.69 11.53
C LYS A 131 -0.41 -0.73 10.40
N THR A 132 -0.52 0.56 10.71
CA THR A 132 -0.06 1.61 9.80
C THR A 132 1.46 1.56 9.71
N GLY A 133 1.97 1.55 8.48
CA GLY A 133 3.39 1.62 8.19
C GLY A 133 3.81 3.04 7.78
N GLU A 134 4.45 3.16 6.64
CA GLU A 134 5.10 4.39 6.20
C GLU A 134 4.25 5.23 5.25
N SER A 135 4.51 6.54 5.25
CA SER A 135 4.01 7.49 4.26
C SER A 135 5.16 8.03 3.44
N PHE A 136 5.00 8.08 2.12
CA PHE A 136 6.01 8.53 1.18
C PHE A 136 5.59 9.86 0.54
N GLN A 137 6.51 10.83 0.54
CA GLN A 137 6.19 12.18 0.11
C GLN A 137 6.23 12.33 -1.42
N VAL A 138 5.23 13.01 -1.92
CA VAL A 138 5.14 13.46 -3.32
C VAL A 138 5.36 14.96 -3.34
N ASP A 139 6.21 15.45 -4.23
CA ASP A 139 6.39 16.89 -4.43
C ASP A 139 5.14 17.45 -5.12
N PRO A 140 4.40 18.37 -4.48
CA PRO A 140 3.17 18.90 -5.05
C PRO A 140 3.40 19.73 -6.34
N ARG A 141 4.64 20.19 -6.56
CA ARG A 141 4.98 20.97 -7.75
C ARG A 141 5.22 20.10 -8.98
N THR A 142 5.80 18.92 -8.80
CA THR A 142 6.17 18.01 -9.89
C THR A 142 5.25 16.81 -10.00
N SER A 143 4.43 16.53 -8.97
CA SER A 143 3.62 15.31 -8.83
C SER A 143 4.45 14.02 -8.86
N ALA A 144 5.75 14.11 -8.63
CA ALA A 144 6.67 12.98 -8.52
C ALA A 144 7.05 12.73 -7.06
N LEU A 145 7.53 11.53 -6.75
CA LEU A 145 8.08 11.22 -5.43
C LEU A 145 9.23 12.19 -5.12
N ALA A 146 9.28 12.64 -3.88
CA ALA A 146 10.39 13.48 -3.40
C ALA A 146 11.70 12.68 -3.42
N ASP A 147 12.81 13.40 -3.52
CA ASP A 147 14.14 12.80 -3.54
C ASP A 147 14.38 11.92 -2.31
N GLY A 148 14.94 10.72 -2.54
CA GLY A 148 15.25 9.76 -1.48
C GLY A 148 14.09 8.86 -1.06
N GLU A 149 12.86 9.10 -1.49
CA GLU A 149 11.70 8.31 -1.07
C GLU A 149 11.72 6.87 -1.59
N LEU A 150 12.20 6.62 -2.81
CA LEU A 150 12.36 5.26 -3.33
C LEU A 150 13.43 4.48 -2.55
N GLN A 151 14.53 5.13 -2.18
CA GLN A 151 15.55 4.51 -1.33
C GLN A 151 14.97 4.18 0.06
N ARG A 152 14.22 5.10 0.65
CA ARG A 152 13.55 4.89 1.94
C ARG A 152 12.53 3.74 1.87
N ALA A 153 11.80 3.63 0.76
CA ALA A 153 10.87 2.53 0.52
C ALA A 153 11.58 1.17 0.44
N HIS A 154 12.71 1.12 -0.26
CA HIS A 154 13.55 -0.08 -0.34
C HIS A 154 14.08 -0.48 1.05
N GLU A 155 14.58 0.47 1.82
CA GLU A 155 15.08 0.24 3.19
C GLU A 155 13.98 -0.24 4.12
N TRP A 156 12.78 0.33 4.01
CA TRP A 156 11.62 -0.15 4.75
C TRP A 156 11.25 -1.59 4.36
N GLY A 157 11.29 -1.93 3.06
CA GLY A 157 11.12 -3.31 2.59
C GLY A 157 12.11 -4.27 3.24
N MET A 158 13.38 -3.88 3.34
CA MET A 158 14.41 -4.68 4.03
C MET A 158 14.08 -4.86 5.51
N SER A 159 13.60 -3.83 6.21
CA SER A 159 13.23 -3.90 7.63
C SER A 159 12.00 -4.76 7.87
N LEU A 160 11.05 -4.80 6.94
CA LEU A 160 9.88 -5.66 7.03
C LEU A 160 10.25 -7.15 6.97
N ALA A 161 11.30 -7.50 6.26
CA ALA A 161 11.81 -8.86 6.20
C ALA A 161 12.24 -9.39 7.56
N ASP A 162 12.70 -8.53 8.46
CA ASP A 162 13.14 -8.90 9.80
C ASP A 162 11.96 -9.18 10.77
N LEU A 163 10.71 -8.86 10.38
CA LEU A 163 9.52 -9.14 11.19
C LEU A 163 9.23 -10.65 11.34
N ASP A 164 9.64 -11.45 10.35
CA ASP A 164 9.48 -12.91 10.41
C ASP A 164 10.35 -13.53 11.50
N ALA A 165 11.55 -13.00 11.73
CA ALA A 165 12.50 -13.52 12.72
C ALA A 165 12.00 -13.38 14.18
N VAL A 166 10.98 -12.56 14.40
CA VAL A 166 10.40 -12.31 15.75
C VAL A 166 9.21 -13.24 16.03
N MET A 167 8.71 -13.95 15.01
CA MET A 167 7.52 -14.79 15.10
C MET A 167 7.85 -16.31 15.21
N GLU A 168 9.13 -16.67 15.08
CA GLU A 168 9.65 -18.02 15.37
C GLU A 168 10.07 -18.13 16.85
#